data_a47b6a0fcc99a37f797addb106df36a9
#
_entry.id   a47b6a0fcc99a37f797addb106df36a9
#
_cell.length_a   1.000
_cell.length_b   1.000
_cell.length_c   1.000
_cell.angle_alpha   90.00
_cell.angle_beta   90.00
_cell.angle_gamma   90.00
#
_symmetry.space_group_name_H-M   'P 1'
#
loop_
_entity.id
_entity.type
_entity.pdbx_description
1 polymer ?
#
loop_
_entity_poly.entity_id
_entity_poly.type
_entity_poly.pdbx_seq_one_letter_code
_entity_poly.pdbx_strand_id
1 'polypeptide(L)'
;GKVTKVENIPDLTTPGKKDPVKVTVELPNGKVITVEVPVNVTPVKPIETPVTTTPFTPEDYTKGITIPEGGKVTNVENIPDLTTPGKKDPVKVTVELPNGKVITVEVPVTVTPINEIIKNVGDPITNDDVEKNVMIPEGGKIVSIGNKPGTETPGVKPTVPVVIELPNGKQITVEVPVIVKPKVTPVVVKVGTPITEEDVKKHVDLPEGWKVTKVGEIPTTETPGDKTSVKVKVKLPTGE
;
A
#
# COMPACT_ATOMS: atom_id res chain seq x y z
N GLY A 1 8.40 10.02 52.90
CA GLY A 1 9.01 11.17 52.22
C GLY A 1 7.98 11.92 51.38
N LYS A 2 8.27 13.16 51.09
CA LYS A 2 7.41 14.04 50.30
C LYS A 2 8.18 14.54 49.06
N VAL A 3 7.60 14.43 47.87
CA VAL A 3 8.17 15.07 46.67
C VAL A 3 7.99 16.59 46.81
N THR A 4 9.11 17.31 46.72
CA THR A 4 9.14 18.77 46.91
C THR A 4 9.40 19.52 45.61
N LYS A 5 10.08 18.87 44.61
CA LYS A 5 10.38 19.48 43.31
C LYS A 5 10.51 18.42 42.22
N VAL A 6 10.07 18.76 41.01
CA VAL A 6 10.29 18.00 39.78
C VAL A 6 10.87 18.94 38.71
N GLU A 7 12.01 18.58 38.15
CA GLU A 7 12.77 19.39 37.20
C GLU A 7 13.19 18.59 35.97
N ASN A 8 13.57 19.27 34.90
CA ASN A 8 14.03 18.67 33.65
C ASN A 8 12.99 17.73 32.99
N ILE A 9 11.74 18.14 32.96
CA ILE A 9 10.71 17.39 32.22
C ILE A 9 11.04 17.53 30.73
N PRO A 10 11.43 16.42 30.04
CA PRO A 10 11.84 16.48 28.65
C PRO A 10 10.67 16.66 27.69
N ASP A 11 10.97 17.08 26.46
CA ASP A 11 10.03 17.00 25.36
C ASP A 11 9.76 15.54 24.98
N LEU A 12 8.49 15.16 24.91
CA LEU A 12 8.01 13.81 24.60
C LEU A 12 7.51 13.67 23.15
N THR A 13 7.68 14.69 22.32
CA THR A 13 7.20 14.70 20.92
C THR A 13 8.07 13.87 19.98
N THR A 14 9.33 13.64 20.34
CA THR A 14 10.27 12.83 19.55
C THR A 14 10.61 11.52 20.26
N PRO A 15 10.66 10.37 19.53
CA PRO A 15 11.08 9.11 20.12
C PRO A 15 12.54 9.10 20.57
N GLY A 16 12.86 8.18 21.48
CA GLY A 16 14.21 7.94 21.94
C GLY A 16 14.42 8.16 23.43
N LYS A 17 15.64 7.89 23.90
CA LYS A 17 16.08 8.14 25.26
C LYS A 17 16.18 9.65 25.50
N LYS A 18 15.58 10.11 26.58
CA LYS A 18 15.56 11.51 26.99
C LYS A 18 16.44 11.75 28.21
N ASP A 19 16.72 13.02 28.48
CA ASP A 19 17.36 13.41 29.73
C ASP A 19 16.47 12.98 30.92
N PRO A 20 17.06 12.49 32.01
CA PRO A 20 16.29 12.05 33.14
C PRO A 20 15.58 13.21 33.85
N VAL A 21 14.37 12.92 34.33
CA VAL A 21 13.63 13.85 35.19
C VAL A 21 14.23 13.82 36.57
N LYS A 22 14.57 14.99 37.14
CA LYS A 22 15.10 15.12 38.50
C LYS A 22 13.96 15.33 39.49
N VAL A 23 13.83 14.43 40.43
CA VAL A 23 12.82 14.46 41.52
C VAL A 23 13.50 14.68 42.86
N THR A 24 13.17 15.80 43.49
CA THR A 24 13.66 16.10 44.85
C THR A 24 12.65 15.62 45.88
N VAL A 25 13.14 14.81 46.81
CA VAL A 25 12.34 14.17 47.86
C VAL A 25 12.87 14.58 49.22
N GLU A 26 12.01 15.09 50.09
CA GLU A 26 12.28 15.30 51.50
C GLU A 26 11.92 14.03 52.30
N LEU A 27 12.87 13.47 52.99
CA LEU A 27 12.69 12.30 53.82
C LEU A 27 12.06 12.65 55.19
N PRO A 28 11.47 11.68 55.91
CA PRO A 28 10.84 11.95 57.23
C PRO A 28 11.78 12.56 58.27
N ASN A 29 13.09 12.40 58.11
CA ASN A 29 14.12 12.96 58.95
C ASN A 29 14.57 14.37 58.51
N GLY A 30 13.89 15.02 57.58
CA GLY A 30 14.21 16.33 57.04
C GLY A 30 15.35 16.37 56.01
N LYS A 31 15.96 15.22 55.69
CA LYS A 31 17.02 15.15 54.69
C LYS A 31 16.40 15.22 53.29
N VAL A 32 17.01 16.01 52.39
CA VAL A 32 16.59 16.15 50.99
C VAL A 32 17.53 15.33 50.12
N ILE A 33 16.96 14.54 49.22
CA ILE A 33 17.67 13.76 48.21
C ILE A 33 17.11 14.05 46.81
N THR A 34 17.95 13.94 45.80
CA THR A 34 17.52 14.03 44.38
C THR A 34 17.65 12.65 43.73
N VAL A 35 16.60 12.21 43.07
CA VAL A 35 16.53 10.96 42.31
C VAL A 35 16.37 11.29 40.84
N GLU A 36 17.12 10.63 39.97
CA GLU A 36 17.00 10.75 38.54
C GLU A 36 16.11 9.61 38.01
N VAL A 37 15.03 10.00 37.35
CA VAL A 37 14.07 9.06 36.72
C VAL A 37 14.34 9.02 35.21
N PRO A 38 14.83 7.89 34.67
CA PRO A 38 15.08 7.75 33.26
C PRO A 38 13.77 7.81 32.45
N VAL A 39 13.82 8.50 31.31
CA VAL A 39 12.69 8.63 30.40
C VAL A 39 13.07 8.08 29.03
N ASN A 40 12.23 7.24 28.47
CA ASN A 40 12.36 6.76 27.11
C ASN A 40 11.02 6.90 26.38
N VAL A 41 11.02 7.53 25.20
CA VAL A 41 9.85 7.70 24.35
C VAL A 41 9.91 6.67 23.24
N THR A 42 8.95 5.75 23.24
CA THR A 42 8.87 4.69 22.22
C THR A 42 8.23 5.23 20.94
N PRO A 43 8.77 4.85 19.75
CA PRO A 43 8.17 5.24 18.50
C PRO A 43 6.83 4.53 18.27
N VAL A 44 5.92 5.21 17.60
CA VAL A 44 4.70 4.60 17.03
C VAL A 44 5.07 4.02 15.68
N LYS A 45 4.81 2.71 15.47
CA LYS A 45 5.02 2.08 14.17
C LYS A 45 3.88 2.47 13.23
N PRO A 46 4.17 3.04 12.05
CA PRO A 46 3.15 3.31 11.05
C PRO A 46 2.54 1.99 10.54
N ILE A 47 1.30 2.06 10.08
CA ILE A 47 0.66 0.96 9.37
C ILE A 47 0.76 1.25 7.87
N GLU A 48 1.37 0.33 7.15
CA GLU A 48 1.39 0.31 5.70
C GLU A 48 0.65 -0.94 5.22
N THR A 49 -0.26 -0.78 4.27
CA THR A 49 -1.06 -1.88 3.70
C THR A 49 -1.36 -1.60 2.23
N PRO A 50 -1.34 -2.61 1.35
CA PRO A 50 -1.95 -2.46 0.04
C PRO A 50 -3.45 -2.18 0.14
N VAL A 51 -4.03 -1.65 -0.93
CA VAL A 51 -5.49 -1.52 -1.06
C VAL A 51 -6.16 -2.85 -0.73
N THR A 52 -7.13 -2.83 0.18
CA THR A 52 -7.84 -4.04 0.61
C THR A 52 -9.26 -3.73 1.08
N THR A 53 -10.16 -4.69 0.88
CA THR A 53 -11.51 -4.70 1.49
C THR A 53 -11.54 -5.48 2.79
N THR A 54 -10.43 -6.12 3.19
CA THR A 54 -10.33 -6.82 4.48
C THR A 54 -10.47 -5.81 5.62
N PRO A 55 -11.45 -5.97 6.51
CA PRO A 55 -11.66 -5.01 7.58
C PRO A 55 -10.54 -5.07 8.63
N PHE A 56 -10.10 -3.90 9.10
CA PHE A 56 -9.22 -3.78 10.25
C PHE A 56 -10.07 -3.53 11.51
N THR A 57 -9.68 -4.19 12.58
CA THR A 57 -10.29 -3.99 13.91
C THR A 57 -9.51 -2.92 14.69
N PRO A 58 -10.09 -2.32 15.74
CA PRO A 58 -9.35 -1.41 16.61
C PRO A 58 -8.02 -1.97 17.12
N GLU A 59 -7.96 -3.27 17.42
CA GLU A 59 -6.77 -3.97 17.89
C GLU A 59 -5.64 -3.98 16.86
N ASP A 60 -5.96 -4.01 15.56
CA ASP A 60 -4.95 -3.97 14.50
C ASP A 60 -4.14 -2.67 14.52
N TYR A 61 -4.75 -1.57 14.94
CA TYR A 61 -4.10 -0.26 15.07
C TYR A 61 -3.29 -0.11 16.36
N THR A 62 -3.56 -0.91 17.38
CA THR A 62 -2.85 -0.83 18.67
C THR A 62 -1.57 -1.65 18.73
N LYS A 63 -1.39 -2.62 17.82
CA LYS A 63 -0.20 -3.51 17.78
C LYS A 63 1.12 -2.77 17.54
N GLY A 64 1.07 -1.57 16.94
CA GLY A 64 2.24 -0.71 16.69
C GLY A 64 2.58 0.24 17.85
N ILE A 65 1.79 0.24 18.93
CA ILE A 65 1.92 1.14 20.07
C ILE A 65 2.46 0.36 21.28
N THR A 66 3.49 0.90 21.92
CA THR A 66 3.94 0.38 23.23
C THR A 66 3.09 1.00 24.32
N ILE A 67 2.22 0.19 24.94
CA ILE A 67 1.39 0.61 26.07
C ILE A 67 2.16 0.26 27.35
N PRO A 68 2.33 1.23 28.29
CA PRO A 68 2.97 0.97 29.59
C PRO A 68 2.22 -0.12 30.37
N GLU A 69 2.94 -0.86 31.22
CA GLU A 69 2.34 -1.86 32.11
C GLU A 69 1.21 -1.23 32.95
N GLY A 70 0.03 -1.86 32.95
CA GLY A 70 -1.17 -1.35 33.61
C GLY A 70 -1.93 -0.27 32.84
N GLY A 71 -1.43 0.19 31.68
CA GLY A 71 -2.17 1.07 30.79
C GLY A 71 -3.25 0.32 30.00
N LYS A 72 -4.30 1.04 29.57
CA LYS A 72 -5.45 0.48 28.84
C LYS A 72 -5.79 1.34 27.65
N VAL A 73 -6.06 0.71 26.48
CA VAL A 73 -6.71 1.38 25.36
C VAL A 73 -8.18 1.56 25.70
N THR A 74 -8.65 2.80 25.67
CA THR A 74 -10.05 3.15 25.99
C THR A 74 -10.85 3.52 24.75
N ASN A 75 -10.20 4.00 23.67
CA ASN A 75 -10.89 4.37 22.43
C ASN A 75 -9.96 4.31 21.22
N VAL A 76 -10.53 4.03 20.02
CA VAL A 76 -9.86 4.10 18.73
C VAL A 76 -10.79 4.82 17.77
N GLU A 77 -10.34 5.93 17.21
CA GLU A 77 -11.12 6.83 16.34
C GLU A 77 -10.41 7.05 15.00
N ASN A 78 -11.15 7.59 14.03
CA ASN A 78 -10.67 7.93 12.69
C ASN A 78 -10.14 6.70 11.93
N ILE A 79 -10.83 5.56 12.03
CA ILE A 79 -10.48 4.37 11.23
C ILE A 79 -10.70 4.69 9.76
N PRO A 80 -9.63 4.67 8.93
CA PRO A 80 -9.71 5.09 7.55
C PRO A 80 -10.29 4.02 6.64
N ASP A 81 -10.80 4.45 5.47
CA ASP A 81 -11.06 3.57 4.34
C ASP A 81 -9.73 3.09 3.73
N LEU A 82 -9.60 1.77 3.57
CA LEU A 82 -8.41 1.12 3.00
C LEU A 82 -8.61 0.68 1.53
N THR A 83 -9.74 1.04 0.91
CA THR A 83 -10.06 0.70 -0.49
C THR A 83 -9.46 1.67 -1.49
N THR A 84 -8.98 2.82 -1.05
CA THR A 84 -8.34 3.82 -1.91
C THR A 84 -6.88 4.03 -1.50
N PRO A 85 -5.94 4.12 -2.46
CA PRO A 85 -4.52 4.34 -2.14
C PRO A 85 -4.26 5.76 -1.64
N GLY A 86 -3.17 5.91 -0.91
CA GLY A 86 -2.68 7.18 -0.42
C GLY A 86 -2.43 7.23 1.09
N LYS A 87 -1.84 8.32 1.53
CA LYS A 87 -1.66 8.62 2.95
C LYS A 87 -3.03 8.98 3.55
N LYS A 88 -3.38 8.36 4.67
CA LYS A 88 -4.65 8.57 5.37
C LYS A 88 -4.47 9.49 6.57
N ASP A 89 -5.60 10.03 7.05
CA ASP A 89 -5.60 10.69 8.35
C ASP A 89 -5.19 9.67 9.43
N PRO A 90 -4.38 10.07 10.42
CA PRO A 90 -3.91 9.15 11.44
C PRO A 90 -5.06 8.63 12.31
N VAL A 91 -4.98 7.35 12.64
CA VAL A 91 -5.90 6.74 13.62
C VAL A 91 -5.52 7.24 15.00
N LYS A 92 -6.50 7.74 15.75
CA LYS A 92 -6.32 8.23 17.12
C LYS A 92 -6.63 7.13 18.12
N VAL A 93 -5.63 6.74 18.89
CA VAL A 93 -5.75 5.74 19.95
C VAL A 93 -5.63 6.42 21.30
N THR A 94 -6.70 6.35 22.08
CA THR A 94 -6.74 6.91 23.43
C THR A 94 -6.32 5.84 24.43
N VAL A 95 -5.34 6.16 25.26
CA VAL A 95 -4.76 5.28 26.26
C VAL A 95 -4.88 5.92 27.63
N GLU A 96 -5.48 5.21 28.58
CA GLU A 96 -5.46 5.55 29.99
C GLU A 96 -4.22 4.94 30.64
N LEU A 97 -3.39 5.76 31.25
CA LEU A 97 -2.17 5.36 31.94
C LEU A 97 -2.48 4.87 33.37
N PRO A 98 -1.58 4.10 34.03
CA PRO A 98 -1.79 3.58 35.39
C PRO A 98 -2.04 4.65 36.44
N ASN A 99 -1.63 5.89 36.19
CA ASN A 99 -1.87 7.04 37.08
C ASN A 99 -3.18 7.78 36.79
N GLY A 100 -4.08 7.21 35.96
CA GLY A 100 -5.35 7.81 35.57
C GLY A 100 -5.24 8.92 34.52
N LYS A 101 -4.04 9.26 34.04
CA LYS A 101 -3.86 10.22 32.95
C LYS A 101 -4.25 9.60 31.62
N VAL A 102 -5.02 10.33 30.82
CA VAL A 102 -5.41 9.93 29.46
C VAL A 102 -4.50 10.64 28.45
N ILE A 103 -3.99 9.88 27.48
CA ILE A 103 -3.19 10.37 26.37
C ILE A 103 -3.78 9.89 25.05
N THR A 104 -3.59 10.65 23.97
CA THR A 104 -3.93 10.23 22.60
C THR A 104 -2.65 10.02 21.79
N VAL A 105 -2.57 8.86 21.15
CA VAL A 105 -1.47 8.47 20.27
C VAL A 105 -2.00 8.45 18.83
N GLU A 106 -1.31 9.12 17.91
CA GLU A 106 -1.64 9.11 16.49
C GLU A 106 -0.84 8.04 15.77
N VAL A 107 -1.55 7.11 15.09
CA VAL A 107 -0.96 6.03 14.30
C VAL A 107 -1.07 6.39 12.82
N PRO A 108 0.06 6.68 12.15
CA PRO A 108 0.04 6.97 10.73
C PRO A 108 -0.38 5.74 9.92
N VAL A 109 -1.21 5.96 8.87
CA VAL A 109 -1.68 4.90 7.97
C VAL A 109 -1.39 5.30 6.53
N THR A 110 -0.78 4.39 5.77
CA THR A 110 -0.54 4.56 4.33
C THR A 110 -1.08 3.35 3.58
N VAL A 111 -1.88 3.61 2.54
CA VAL A 111 -2.43 2.58 1.65
C VAL A 111 -1.68 2.64 0.33
N THR A 112 -1.01 1.54 -0.06
CA THR A 112 -0.26 1.45 -1.32
C THR A 112 -1.15 0.93 -2.45
N PRO A 113 -0.96 1.41 -3.70
CA PRO A 113 -1.72 0.94 -4.85
C PRO A 113 -1.37 -0.52 -5.20
N ILE A 114 -2.30 -1.17 -5.90
CA ILE A 114 -2.07 -2.45 -6.57
C ILE A 114 -2.03 -2.15 -8.07
N ASN A 115 -1.00 -2.65 -8.74
CA ASN A 115 -0.85 -2.49 -10.18
C ASN A 115 -1.55 -3.63 -10.93
N GLU A 116 -1.93 -3.39 -12.17
CA GLU A 116 -2.53 -4.41 -13.03
C GLU A 116 -1.47 -5.34 -13.63
N ILE A 117 -1.78 -6.64 -13.69
CA ILE A 117 -1.01 -7.59 -14.47
C ILE A 117 -1.48 -7.49 -15.91
N ILE A 118 -0.56 -7.11 -16.81
CA ILE A 118 -0.85 -7.01 -18.24
C ILE A 118 -0.09 -8.12 -18.98
N LYS A 119 -0.84 -9.02 -19.66
CA LYS A 119 -0.29 -10.13 -20.45
C LYS A 119 -0.73 -10.06 -21.92
N ASN A 120 -0.01 -10.72 -22.81
CA ASN A 120 -0.51 -10.97 -24.15
C ASN A 120 -1.33 -12.27 -24.16
N VAL A 121 -2.16 -12.45 -25.16
CA VAL A 121 -2.88 -13.71 -25.36
C VAL A 121 -1.89 -14.87 -25.42
N GLY A 122 -2.12 -15.90 -24.60
CA GLY A 122 -1.31 -17.12 -24.50
C GLY A 122 -0.14 -17.04 -23.53
N ASP A 123 0.25 -15.85 -23.03
CA ASP A 123 1.34 -15.73 -22.06
C ASP A 123 0.83 -16.11 -20.65
N PRO A 124 1.42 -17.12 -19.97
CA PRO A 124 0.97 -17.54 -18.66
C PRO A 124 1.23 -16.47 -17.58
N ILE A 125 0.36 -16.39 -16.59
CA ILE A 125 0.57 -15.56 -15.39
C ILE A 125 1.39 -16.35 -14.39
N THR A 126 2.56 -15.86 -14.02
CA THR A 126 3.46 -16.48 -13.03
C THR A 126 3.25 -15.88 -11.63
N ASN A 127 3.82 -16.53 -10.59
CA ASN A 127 3.84 -15.92 -9.25
C ASN A 127 4.61 -14.60 -9.25
N ASP A 128 5.72 -14.55 -9.97
CA ASP A 128 6.57 -13.37 -10.10
C ASP A 128 5.83 -12.16 -10.71
N ASP A 129 4.91 -12.41 -11.66
CA ASP A 129 4.03 -11.35 -12.18
C ASP A 129 3.10 -10.79 -11.10
N VAL A 130 2.58 -11.65 -10.23
CA VAL A 130 1.71 -11.23 -9.13
C VAL A 130 2.50 -10.44 -8.09
N GLU A 131 3.65 -10.97 -7.66
CA GLU A 131 4.52 -10.36 -6.64
C GLU A 131 5.00 -8.96 -7.04
N LYS A 132 5.35 -8.75 -8.31
CA LYS A 132 5.78 -7.45 -8.83
C LYS A 132 4.70 -6.38 -8.86
N ASN A 133 3.43 -6.78 -8.85
CA ASN A 133 2.30 -5.86 -8.94
C ASN A 133 1.65 -5.55 -7.59
N VAL A 134 2.15 -6.15 -6.51
CA VAL A 134 1.71 -5.88 -5.13
C VAL A 134 2.85 -5.27 -4.34
N MET A 135 2.66 -4.05 -3.83
CA MET A 135 3.64 -3.41 -2.95
C MET A 135 3.47 -3.95 -1.53
N ILE A 136 4.36 -4.85 -1.12
CA ILE A 136 4.36 -5.44 0.22
C ILE A 136 5.12 -4.50 1.16
N PRO A 137 4.53 -4.09 2.31
CA PRO A 137 5.24 -3.29 3.31
C PRO A 137 6.48 -3.99 3.85
N GLU A 138 7.49 -3.22 4.28
CA GLU A 138 8.69 -3.78 4.90
C GLU A 138 8.34 -4.64 6.12
N GLY A 139 8.84 -5.87 6.13
CA GLY A 139 8.51 -6.88 7.16
C GLY A 139 7.19 -7.63 6.92
N GLY A 140 6.45 -7.31 5.87
CA GLY A 140 5.32 -8.12 5.38
C GLY A 140 5.77 -9.26 4.48
N LYS A 141 4.89 -10.22 4.23
CA LYS A 141 5.15 -11.36 3.32
C LYS A 141 3.89 -11.85 2.65
N ILE A 142 4.04 -12.43 1.45
CA ILE A 142 2.97 -13.19 0.80
C ILE A 142 2.82 -14.54 1.50
N VAL A 143 1.60 -14.86 1.90
CA VAL A 143 1.23 -16.14 2.51
C VAL A 143 0.76 -17.11 1.43
N SER A 144 -0.07 -16.64 0.50
CA SER A 144 -0.55 -17.45 -0.62
C SER A 144 -0.98 -16.59 -1.80
N ILE A 145 -0.88 -17.17 -2.99
CA ILE A 145 -1.40 -16.62 -4.24
C ILE A 145 -2.49 -17.57 -4.72
N GLY A 146 -3.67 -17.03 -5.00
CA GLY A 146 -4.80 -17.80 -5.45
C GLY A 146 -4.76 -18.19 -6.93
N ASN A 147 -5.90 -18.61 -7.45
CA ASN A 147 -6.02 -19.06 -8.83
C ASN A 147 -5.76 -17.92 -9.80
N LYS A 148 -4.95 -18.21 -10.82
CA LYS A 148 -4.66 -17.31 -11.92
C LYS A 148 -5.62 -17.58 -13.07
N PRO A 149 -6.24 -16.55 -13.66
CA PRO A 149 -7.11 -16.73 -14.81
C PRO A 149 -6.33 -17.18 -16.05
N GLY A 150 -7.00 -17.84 -16.99
CA GLY A 150 -6.46 -18.18 -18.30
C GLY A 150 -6.24 -16.92 -19.16
N THR A 151 -5.26 -17.01 -20.04
CA THR A 151 -4.86 -15.91 -20.94
C THR A 151 -5.16 -16.19 -22.42
N GLU A 152 -5.90 -17.26 -22.72
CA GLU A 152 -6.19 -17.73 -24.09
C GLU A 152 -7.07 -16.75 -24.86
N THR A 153 -7.83 -15.93 -24.17
CA THR A 153 -8.69 -14.90 -24.78
C THR A 153 -8.33 -13.51 -24.24
N PRO A 154 -8.39 -12.46 -25.09
CA PRO A 154 -8.15 -11.10 -24.61
C PRO A 154 -9.29 -10.61 -23.71
N GLY A 155 -9.02 -9.59 -22.90
CA GLY A 155 -10.03 -8.94 -22.06
C GLY A 155 -9.60 -8.72 -20.64
N VAL A 156 -10.49 -8.08 -19.86
CA VAL A 156 -10.40 -8.03 -18.41
C VAL A 156 -10.69 -9.42 -17.86
N LYS A 157 -9.86 -9.89 -16.97
CA LYS A 157 -9.96 -11.22 -16.37
C LYS A 157 -10.38 -11.12 -14.90
N PRO A 158 -10.85 -12.23 -14.30
CA PRO A 158 -10.96 -12.31 -12.87
C PRO A 158 -9.64 -11.93 -12.18
N THR A 159 -9.74 -11.27 -11.05
CA THR A 159 -8.56 -10.87 -10.25
C THR A 159 -7.82 -12.11 -9.70
N VAL A 160 -6.55 -11.92 -9.37
CA VAL A 160 -5.78 -12.92 -8.63
C VAL A 160 -5.82 -12.53 -7.15
N PRO A 161 -6.48 -13.31 -6.27
CA PRO A 161 -6.47 -13.04 -4.84
C PRO A 161 -5.11 -13.41 -4.24
N VAL A 162 -4.55 -12.50 -3.43
CA VAL A 162 -3.27 -12.68 -2.74
C VAL A 162 -3.47 -12.46 -1.26
N VAL A 163 -3.09 -13.43 -0.45
CA VAL A 163 -3.09 -13.28 1.01
C VAL A 163 -1.71 -12.78 1.46
N ILE A 164 -1.71 -11.64 2.14
CA ILE A 164 -0.51 -10.99 2.65
C ILE A 164 -0.59 -10.92 4.17
N GLU A 165 0.49 -11.26 4.85
CA GLU A 165 0.67 -11.00 6.27
C GLU A 165 1.44 -9.68 6.43
N LEU A 166 0.83 -8.71 7.08
CA LEU A 166 1.41 -7.41 7.39
C LEU A 166 2.39 -7.50 8.55
N PRO A 167 3.29 -6.50 8.75
CA PRO A 167 4.28 -6.51 9.84
C PRO A 167 3.66 -6.61 11.25
N ASN A 168 2.41 -6.21 11.42
CA ASN A 168 1.66 -6.34 12.67
C ASN A 168 1.01 -7.72 12.87
N GLY A 169 1.25 -8.69 11.97
CA GLY A 169 0.68 -10.04 11.96
C GLY A 169 -0.76 -10.13 11.44
N LYS A 170 -1.35 -9.03 10.97
CA LYS A 170 -2.66 -9.03 10.30
C LYS A 170 -2.54 -9.68 8.94
N GLN A 171 -3.40 -10.64 8.64
CA GLN A 171 -3.57 -11.15 7.29
C GLN A 171 -4.68 -10.39 6.57
N ILE A 172 -4.40 -9.99 5.34
CA ILE A 172 -5.31 -9.32 4.43
C ILE A 172 -5.37 -10.06 3.11
N THR A 173 -6.48 -9.95 2.40
CA THR A 173 -6.58 -10.38 1.01
C THR A 173 -6.61 -9.15 0.12
N VAL A 174 -5.80 -9.17 -0.94
CA VAL A 174 -5.78 -8.16 -1.98
C VAL A 174 -6.15 -8.80 -3.30
N GLU A 175 -6.82 -8.03 -4.18
CA GLU A 175 -7.29 -8.49 -5.48
C GLU A 175 -6.44 -7.84 -6.57
N VAL A 176 -5.57 -8.61 -7.24
CA VAL A 176 -4.69 -8.10 -8.29
C VAL A 176 -5.42 -8.15 -9.63
N PRO A 177 -5.69 -6.99 -10.27
CA PRO A 177 -6.37 -6.94 -11.56
C PRO A 177 -5.53 -7.58 -12.66
N VAL A 178 -6.20 -8.20 -13.64
CA VAL A 178 -5.55 -8.84 -14.78
C VAL A 178 -6.21 -8.39 -16.08
N ILE A 179 -5.37 -7.95 -17.02
CA ILE A 179 -5.77 -7.60 -18.39
C ILE A 179 -4.95 -8.40 -19.37
N VAL A 180 -5.63 -9.08 -20.30
CA VAL A 180 -4.99 -9.77 -21.42
C VAL A 180 -5.17 -8.92 -22.68
N LYS A 181 -4.06 -8.47 -23.25
CA LYS A 181 -4.04 -7.64 -24.47
C LYS A 181 -4.55 -8.42 -25.67
N PRO A 182 -5.26 -7.74 -26.59
CA PRO A 182 -5.63 -8.32 -27.87
C PRO A 182 -4.41 -8.82 -28.65
N LYS A 183 -4.62 -9.87 -29.46
CA LYS A 183 -3.61 -10.33 -30.41
C LYS A 183 -3.42 -9.27 -31.50
N VAL A 184 -2.17 -9.02 -31.88
CA VAL A 184 -1.82 -8.15 -32.99
C VAL A 184 -1.05 -8.93 -34.03
N THR A 185 -1.26 -8.59 -35.31
CA THR A 185 -0.51 -9.14 -36.42
C THR A 185 0.24 -8.01 -37.13
N PRO A 186 1.43 -8.29 -37.73
CA PRO A 186 2.15 -7.26 -38.47
C PRO A 186 1.38 -6.76 -39.69
N VAL A 187 1.44 -5.45 -39.94
CA VAL A 187 1.02 -4.86 -41.21
C VAL A 187 2.18 -5.01 -42.19
N VAL A 188 1.96 -5.74 -43.31
CA VAL A 188 2.97 -5.96 -44.34
C VAL A 188 2.55 -5.28 -45.62
N VAL A 189 3.34 -4.35 -46.13
CA VAL A 189 3.07 -3.60 -47.37
C VAL A 189 4.34 -3.52 -48.24
N LYS A 190 4.16 -3.20 -49.53
CA LYS A 190 5.28 -2.91 -50.42
C LYS A 190 5.85 -1.53 -50.12
N VAL A 191 7.13 -1.33 -50.41
CA VAL A 191 7.79 -0.01 -50.30
C VAL A 191 6.98 1.04 -51.11
N GLY A 192 6.79 2.21 -50.52
CA GLY A 192 6.03 3.30 -51.06
C GLY A 192 4.51 3.18 -50.94
N THR A 193 3.96 2.05 -50.43
CA THR A 193 2.52 1.91 -50.17
C THR A 193 2.18 2.54 -48.80
N PRO A 194 1.35 3.59 -48.76
CA PRO A 194 0.98 4.22 -47.48
C PRO A 194 0.15 3.27 -46.62
N ILE A 195 0.41 3.28 -45.29
CA ILE A 195 -0.40 2.56 -44.31
C ILE A 195 -1.41 3.56 -43.74
N THR A 196 -2.66 3.15 -43.66
CA THR A 196 -3.76 3.94 -43.08
C THR A 196 -4.06 3.51 -41.66
N GLU A 197 -4.77 4.34 -40.89
CA GLU A 197 -5.27 3.95 -39.56
C GLU A 197 -6.17 2.70 -39.62
N GLU A 198 -6.97 2.57 -40.69
CA GLU A 198 -7.84 1.41 -40.90
C GLU A 198 -7.02 0.11 -41.12
N ASP A 199 -5.90 0.21 -41.82
CA ASP A 199 -5.01 -0.93 -41.99
C ASP A 199 -4.43 -1.37 -40.61
N VAL A 200 -4.03 -0.42 -39.75
CA VAL A 200 -3.56 -0.72 -38.41
C VAL A 200 -4.67 -1.35 -37.57
N LYS A 201 -5.91 -0.80 -37.63
CA LYS A 201 -7.04 -1.32 -36.83
C LYS A 201 -7.41 -2.75 -37.21
N LYS A 202 -7.37 -3.13 -38.50
CA LYS A 202 -7.64 -4.49 -38.97
C LYS A 202 -6.65 -5.54 -38.45
N HIS A 203 -5.47 -5.11 -38.02
CA HIS A 203 -4.42 -5.98 -37.51
C HIS A 203 -4.44 -6.10 -35.98
N VAL A 204 -5.46 -5.53 -35.31
CA VAL A 204 -5.72 -5.70 -33.89
C VAL A 204 -6.99 -6.51 -33.71
N ASP A 205 -6.85 -7.73 -33.17
CA ASP A 205 -7.99 -8.63 -32.92
C ASP A 205 -8.70 -8.23 -31.63
N LEU A 206 -9.71 -7.35 -31.76
CA LEU A 206 -10.43 -6.77 -30.62
C LEU A 206 -11.60 -7.66 -30.17
N PRO A 207 -11.75 -7.91 -28.85
CA PRO A 207 -12.94 -8.52 -28.30
C PRO A 207 -14.21 -7.68 -28.58
N GLU A 208 -15.37 -8.32 -28.49
CA GLU A 208 -16.65 -7.63 -28.63
C GLU A 208 -16.78 -6.49 -27.59
N GLY A 209 -17.24 -5.34 -28.06
CA GLY A 209 -17.41 -4.15 -27.24
C GLY A 209 -16.17 -3.28 -27.04
N TRP A 210 -14.97 -3.77 -27.42
CA TRP A 210 -13.75 -2.97 -27.38
C TRP A 210 -13.66 -2.07 -28.60
N LYS A 211 -13.08 -0.87 -28.45
CA LYS A 211 -12.96 0.10 -29.56
C LYS A 211 -11.57 0.73 -29.58
N VAL A 212 -10.97 0.84 -30.75
CA VAL A 212 -9.80 1.70 -30.95
C VAL A 212 -10.23 3.15 -30.81
N THR A 213 -9.61 3.88 -29.89
CA THR A 213 -9.87 5.30 -29.65
C THR A 213 -8.82 6.21 -30.27
N LYS A 214 -7.59 5.70 -30.44
CA LYS A 214 -6.50 6.45 -31.06
C LYS A 214 -5.49 5.51 -31.68
N VAL A 215 -5.05 5.82 -32.89
CA VAL A 215 -3.88 5.24 -33.56
C VAL A 215 -2.74 6.25 -33.40
N GLY A 216 -1.56 5.79 -33.01
CA GLY A 216 -0.36 6.61 -32.88
C GLY A 216 0.25 6.95 -34.22
N GLU A 217 1.49 7.47 -34.18
CA GLU A 217 2.23 7.82 -35.37
C GLU A 217 2.49 6.59 -36.25
N ILE A 218 2.09 6.65 -37.51
CA ILE A 218 2.30 5.60 -38.50
C ILE A 218 3.61 5.89 -39.23
N PRO A 219 4.58 4.95 -39.24
CA PRO A 219 5.88 5.17 -39.87
C PRO A 219 5.75 5.23 -41.41
N THR A 220 6.67 5.94 -42.03
CA THR A 220 6.77 5.97 -43.51
C THR A 220 7.22 4.62 -44.08
N THR A 221 6.73 4.29 -45.28
CA THR A 221 7.04 3.06 -46.02
C THR A 221 8.04 3.26 -47.15
N GLU A 222 8.65 4.44 -47.28
CA GLU A 222 9.57 4.82 -48.34
C GLU A 222 10.85 3.97 -48.40
N THR A 223 11.24 3.33 -47.31
CA THR A 223 12.38 2.44 -47.24
C THR A 223 11.97 1.04 -46.79
N PRO A 224 12.65 -0.04 -47.29
CA PRO A 224 12.34 -1.38 -46.83
C PRO A 224 12.85 -1.63 -45.40
N GLY A 225 12.36 -2.69 -44.80
CA GLY A 225 12.76 -3.16 -43.45
C GLY A 225 11.71 -2.93 -42.40
N ASP A 226 11.99 -3.48 -41.18
CA ASP A 226 11.09 -3.35 -40.03
C ASP A 226 10.98 -1.90 -39.59
N LYS A 227 9.77 -1.49 -39.22
CA LYS A 227 9.44 -0.13 -38.77
C LYS A 227 9.12 -0.13 -37.28
N THR A 228 9.15 1.06 -36.68
CA THR A 228 8.70 1.25 -35.31
C THR A 228 7.24 0.84 -35.16
N SER A 229 6.91 0.14 -34.07
CA SER A 229 5.55 -0.31 -33.80
C SER A 229 4.59 0.86 -33.60
N VAL A 230 3.44 0.80 -34.24
CA VAL A 230 2.35 1.77 -34.06
C VAL A 230 1.65 1.51 -32.73
N LYS A 231 1.59 2.51 -31.86
CA LYS A 231 0.85 2.42 -30.61
C LYS A 231 -0.64 2.64 -30.84
N VAL A 232 -1.47 1.73 -30.37
CA VAL A 232 -2.93 1.83 -30.48
C VAL A 232 -3.52 1.92 -29.09
N LYS A 233 -4.36 2.94 -28.85
CA LYS A 233 -5.16 3.03 -27.62
C LYS A 233 -6.50 2.37 -27.86
N VAL A 234 -6.87 1.52 -26.92
CA VAL A 234 -8.12 0.76 -26.94
C VAL A 234 -8.92 1.12 -25.70
N LYS A 235 -10.22 1.33 -25.87
CA LYS A 235 -11.15 1.55 -24.76
C LYS A 235 -11.90 0.25 -24.49
N LEU A 236 -11.92 -0.15 -23.20
CA LEU A 236 -12.65 -1.29 -22.71
C LEU A 236 -14.16 -0.97 -22.57
N PRO A 237 -15.05 -1.96 -22.57
CA PRO A 237 -16.48 -1.76 -22.34
C PRO A 237 -16.80 -1.12 -21.00
N THR A 238 -15.94 -1.34 -20.00
CA THR A 238 -16.05 -0.75 -18.65
C THR A 238 -15.80 0.75 -18.61
N GLY A 239 -15.31 1.36 -19.70
CA GLY A 239 -15.07 2.80 -19.79
C GLY A 239 -13.64 3.25 -19.50
N GLU A 240 -12.73 2.32 -19.17
CA GLU A 240 -11.29 2.56 -18.97
C GLU A 240 -10.51 2.59 -20.29
#